data_8e5434bdd5bd01ce82fe68b543cccae7
#
_entry.id   8e5434bdd5bd01ce82fe68b543cccae7
#
_cell.length_a   1.000
_cell.length_b   1.000
_cell.length_c   1.000
_cell.angle_alpha   90.00
_cell.angle_beta   90.00
_cell.angle_gamma   90.00
#
_symmetry.space_group_name_H-M   'P 1'
#
loop_
_entity.id
_entity.type
_entity.pdbx_description
1 polymer ?
#
loop_
_entity_poly.entity_id
_entity_poly.type
_entity_poly.pdbx_seq_one_letter_code
_entity_poly.pdbx_strand_id
1 'polypeptide(L)'
;MAKMVGMNANYREVAGVLRTFEGEKAFAREVLNKMVEAGSKRTFNSVNATLAAMATKGYVSKAKGVYNDKMLTQYTLTDEGRAELDKE
;
A
#
# COMPACT_ATOMS: atom_id res chain seq x y z
N MET A 1 25.91 3.04 6.51
CA MET A 1 25.25 2.81 6.39
C MET A 1 24.38 2.51 5.93
N ALA A 2 24.24 2.23 5.70
CA ALA A 2 23.51 2.01 5.29
C ALA A 2 22.54 1.66 5.43
N LYS A 3 21.99 1.63 5.41
CA LYS A 3 21.05 1.26 5.55
C LYS A 3 20.13 1.41 4.94
N MET A 4 19.97 1.55 4.13
CA MET A 4 19.01 1.65 3.67
C MET A 4 18.10 0.85 3.46
N VAL A 5 17.85 0.32 3.83
CA VAL A 5 16.86 -0.67 4.01
C VAL A 5 15.63 -0.02 4.55
N GLY A 6 14.46 -0.55 4.30
CA GLY A 6 13.24 0.02 4.79
C GLY A 6 12.44 0.68 3.69
N MET A 7 11.39 1.38 4.07
CA MET A 7 10.48 1.96 3.10
C MET A 7 10.99 3.31 2.61
N ASN A 8 10.95 3.51 1.29
CA ASN A 8 11.22 4.81 0.74
C ASN A 8 9.96 5.69 0.89
N ALA A 9 10.04 6.94 0.43
CA ALA A 9 8.95 7.88 0.62
C ALA A 9 7.66 7.41 -0.07
N ASN A 10 7.79 6.81 -1.25
CA ASN A 10 6.61 6.31 -1.96
C ASN A 10 5.94 5.18 -1.19
N TYR A 11 6.73 4.27 -0.67
CA TYR A 11 6.19 3.15 0.10
C TYR A 11 5.53 3.65 1.36
N ARG A 12 6.15 4.61 2.04
CA ARG A 12 5.58 5.16 3.28
C ARG A 12 4.25 5.85 3.03
N GLU A 13 4.15 6.56 1.93
CA GLU A 13 2.91 7.25 1.61
C GLU A 13 1.78 6.24 1.39
N VAL A 14 2.05 5.22 0.59
CA VAL A 14 1.03 4.22 0.29
C VAL A 14 0.69 3.40 1.54
N ALA A 15 1.70 3.01 2.31
CA ALA A 15 1.47 2.24 3.53
C ALA A 15 0.67 3.06 4.55
N GLY A 16 0.97 4.35 4.65
CA GLY A 16 0.25 5.22 5.56
C GLY A 16 -1.22 5.32 5.22
N VAL A 17 -1.53 5.38 3.92
CA VAL A 17 -2.92 5.39 3.48
C VAL A 17 -3.58 4.04 3.75
N LEU A 18 -2.87 2.97 3.42
CA LEU A 18 -3.41 1.62 3.63
C LEU A 18 -3.75 1.39 5.09
N ARG A 19 -2.96 1.93 5.98
CA ARG A 19 -3.14 1.79 7.42
C ARG A 19 -4.45 2.42 7.89
N THR A 20 -5.01 3.35 7.14
CA THR A 20 -6.25 4.01 7.54
C THR A 20 -7.50 3.21 7.22
N PHE A 21 -7.37 2.14 6.44
CA PHE A 21 -8.50 1.29 6.11
C PHE A 21 -8.71 0.27 7.22
N GLU A 22 -9.95 -0.16 7.37
CA GLU A 22 -10.28 -1.19 8.34
C GLU A 22 -9.53 -2.47 7.99
N GLY A 23 -8.89 -3.08 8.98
CA GLY A 23 -8.09 -4.27 8.75
C GLY A 23 -6.77 -3.98 8.04
N GLU A 24 -6.47 -2.72 7.80
CA GLU A 24 -5.25 -2.28 7.12
C GLU A 24 -5.10 -2.96 5.76
N LYS A 25 -6.23 -3.07 5.06
CA LYS A 25 -6.25 -3.72 3.75
C LYS A 25 -7.16 -2.95 2.81
N ALA A 26 -6.83 -2.97 1.53
CA ALA A 26 -7.62 -2.29 0.52
C ALA A 26 -7.17 -2.72 -0.86
N PHE A 27 -8.00 -2.41 -1.84
CA PHE A 27 -7.64 -2.58 -3.24
C PHE A 27 -6.88 -1.34 -3.69
N ALA A 28 -6.06 -1.50 -4.73
CA ALA A 28 -5.27 -0.38 -5.23
C ALA A 28 -6.15 0.81 -5.59
N ARG A 29 -7.34 0.55 -6.15
CA ARG A 29 -8.26 1.63 -6.53
C ARG A 29 -8.71 2.41 -5.30
N GLU A 30 -8.98 1.72 -4.19
CA GLU A 30 -9.41 2.39 -2.97
C GLU A 30 -8.29 3.26 -2.41
N VAL A 31 -7.06 2.73 -2.45
CA VAL A 31 -5.91 3.50 -1.98
C VAL A 31 -5.74 4.75 -2.82
N LEU A 32 -5.83 4.59 -4.15
CA LEU A 32 -5.71 5.75 -5.05
C LEU A 32 -6.78 6.79 -4.76
N ASN A 33 -8.03 6.34 -4.61
CA ASN A 33 -9.11 7.29 -4.37
C ASN A 33 -8.86 8.11 -3.11
N LYS A 34 -8.39 7.46 -2.05
CA LYS A 34 -8.12 8.17 -0.81
C LYS A 34 -6.96 9.14 -0.96
N MET A 35 -5.94 8.75 -1.71
CA MET A 35 -4.81 9.64 -1.94
C MET A 35 -5.21 10.85 -2.76
N VAL A 36 -6.05 10.65 -3.78
CA VAL A 36 -6.53 11.75 -4.60
C VAL A 36 -7.36 12.71 -3.76
N GLU A 37 -8.19 12.19 -2.85
CA GLU A 37 -8.96 13.04 -1.95
C GLU A 37 -8.05 13.90 -1.08
N ALA A 38 -6.87 13.39 -0.77
CA ALA A 38 -5.91 14.12 0.05
C ALA A 38 -5.02 15.05 -0.77
N GLY A 39 -5.26 15.13 -2.09
CA GLY A 39 -4.53 16.06 -2.93
C GLY A 39 -3.39 15.44 -3.71
N SER A 40 -3.24 14.13 -3.66
CA SER A 40 -2.18 13.47 -4.39
C SER A 40 -2.46 13.49 -5.90
N LYS A 41 -1.41 13.54 -6.69
CA LYS A 41 -1.53 13.49 -8.14
C LYS A 41 -1.08 12.17 -8.73
N ARG A 42 -1.02 11.14 -7.90
CA ARG A 42 -0.59 9.83 -8.36
C ARG A 42 -1.63 9.22 -9.29
N THR A 43 -1.14 8.37 -10.17
CA THR A 43 -2.00 7.63 -11.10
C THR A 43 -2.25 6.23 -10.53
N PHE A 44 -3.25 5.55 -11.10
CA PHE A 44 -3.53 4.17 -10.71
C PHE A 44 -2.31 3.28 -10.97
N ASN A 45 -1.66 3.45 -12.12
CA ASN A 45 -0.49 2.63 -12.43
C ASN A 45 0.61 2.81 -11.39
N SER A 46 0.82 4.06 -10.95
CA SER A 46 1.84 4.35 -9.96
C SER A 46 1.53 3.66 -8.63
N VAL A 47 0.29 3.79 -8.16
CA VAL A 47 -0.10 3.19 -6.89
C VAL A 47 -0.04 1.66 -6.98
N ASN A 48 -0.54 1.11 -8.06
CA ASN A 48 -0.56 -0.33 -8.24
C ASN A 48 0.87 -0.89 -8.31
N ALA A 49 1.76 -0.21 -9.02
CA ALA A 49 3.15 -0.65 -9.09
C ALA A 49 3.83 -0.58 -7.74
N THR A 50 3.53 0.46 -6.96
CA THR A 50 4.12 0.60 -5.63
C THR A 50 3.65 -0.52 -4.72
N LEU A 51 2.34 -0.84 -4.75
CA LEU A 51 1.82 -1.93 -3.94
C LEU A 51 2.42 -3.27 -4.35
N ALA A 52 2.58 -3.50 -5.65
CA ALA A 52 3.19 -4.73 -6.13
C ALA A 52 4.63 -4.86 -5.66
N ALA A 53 5.39 -3.76 -5.69
CA ALA A 53 6.76 -3.76 -5.22
C ALA A 53 6.83 -4.03 -3.72
N MET A 54 5.90 -3.43 -2.98
CA MET A 54 5.83 -3.66 -1.53
C MET A 54 5.52 -5.10 -1.21
N ALA A 55 4.67 -5.74 -2.02
CA ALA A 55 4.37 -7.16 -1.82
C ALA A 55 5.61 -8.01 -2.03
N THR A 56 6.42 -7.67 -3.03
CA THR A 56 7.65 -8.38 -3.29
C THR A 56 8.61 -8.27 -2.11
N LYS A 57 8.59 -7.12 -1.45
CA LYS A 57 9.48 -6.88 -0.31
C LYS A 57 8.91 -7.37 1.02
N GLY A 58 7.68 -7.86 1.02
CA GLY A 58 7.07 -8.39 2.23
C GLY A 58 6.37 -7.37 3.09
N TYR A 59 6.24 -6.13 2.62
CA TYR A 59 5.57 -5.09 3.40
C TYR A 59 4.05 -5.20 3.34
N VAL A 60 3.52 -5.78 2.28
CA VAL A 60 2.10 -6.07 2.17
C VAL A 60 1.94 -7.48 1.64
N SER A 61 0.80 -8.09 1.92
CA SER A 61 0.45 -9.39 1.36
C SER A 61 -0.67 -9.20 0.35
N LYS A 62 -0.81 -10.16 -0.56
CA LYS A 62 -1.80 -10.11 -1.62
C LYS A 62 -2.81 -11.22 -1.45
N ALA A 63 -4.06 -10.92 -1.73
CA ALA A 63 -5.12 -11.93 -1.73
C ALA A 63 -6.17 -11.48 -2.73
N LYS A 64 -6.99 -12.40 -3.18
CA LYS A 64 -8.10 -12.06 -4.06
C LYS A 64 -9.26 -11.57 -3.23
N GLY A 65 -9.93 -10.55 -3.74
CA GLY A 65 -11.13 -10.02 -3.12
C GLY A 65 -12.07 -9.50 -4.18
N VAL A 66 -13.27 -9.17 -3.78
CA VAL A 66 -14.28 -8.66 -4.72
C VAL A 66 -14.44 -7.17 -4.51
N TYR A 67 -14.36 -6.42 -5.58
CA TYR A 67 -14.54 -4.97 -5.58
C TYR A 67 -15.36 -4.59 -6.79
N ASN A 68 -16.53 -4.01 -6.57
CA ASN A 68 -17.46 -3.66 -7.65
C ASN A 68 -17.73 -4.85 -8.55
N ASP A 69 -18.04 -5.99 -7.94
CA ASP A 69 -18.38 -7.23 -8.63
C ASP A 69 -17.25 -7.81 -9.46
N LYS A 70 -16.01 -7.37 -9.22
CA LYS A 70 -14.84 -7.88 -9.92
C LYS A 70 -13.88 -8.49 -8.93
N MET A 71 -13.22 -9.56 -9.35
CA MET A 71 -12.20 -10.20 -8.54
C MET A 71 -10.89 -9.49 -8.78
N LEU A 72 -10.40 -8.79 -7.76
CA LEU A 72 -9.18 -8.00 -7.86
C LEU A 72 -8.24 -8.38 -6.73
N THR A 73 -7.00 -7.93 -6.84
CA THR A 73 -6.01 -8.14 -5.78
C THR A 73 -6.24 -7.14 -4.67
N GLN A 74 -6.35 -7.65 -3.45
CA GLN A 74 -6.46 -6.82 -2.26
C GLN A 74 -5.13 -6.91 -1.51
N TYR A 75 -4.65 -5.78 -1.05
CA TYR A 75 -3.36 -5.70 -0.35
C TYR A 75 -3.61 -5.44 1.13
N THR A 76 -2.87 -6.16 1.97
CA THR A 76 -2.97 -6.03 3.42
C THR A 76 -1.60 -5.70 3.98
N LEU A 77 -1.52 -4.71 4.85
CA LEU A 77 -0.27 -4.36 5.49
C LEU A 77 0.16 -5.51 6.39
N THR A 78 1.41 -5.95 6.25
CA THR A 78 1.94 -7.04 7.07
C THR A 78 2.51 -6.48 8.36
N ASP A 79 2.80 -7.37 9.31
CA ASP A 79 3.51 -6.97 10.53
C ASP A 79 4.83 -6.31 10.19
N GLU A 80 5.52 -6.86 9.21
CA GLU A 80 6.80 -6.31 8.77
C GLU A 80 6.62 -4.92 8.17
N GLY A 81 5.60 -4.74 7.35
CA GLY A 81 5.31 -3.44 6.79
C GLY A 81 4.95 -2.42 7.86
N ARG A 82 4.16 -2.85 8.83
CA ARG A 82 3.76 -1.97 9.92
C ARG A 82 4.96 -1.56 10.75
N ALA A 83 5.85 -2.50 11.01
CA ALA A 83 7.06 -2.21 11.78
C ALA A 83 7.95 -1.21 11.05
N GLU A 84 8.11 -1.39 9.74
CA GLU A 84 8.91 -0.45 8.96
C GLU A 84 8.28 0.94 8.92
N LEU A 85 6.96 0.98 8.81
CA LEU A 85 6.26 2.27 8.77
C LEU A 85 6.43 3.02 10.09
N ASP A 86 6.45 2.30 11.19
CA ASP A 86 6.60 2.90 12.52
C ASP A 86 8.03 3.32 12.84
N LYS A 87 9.00 2.81 12.09
CA LYS A 87 10.37 3.26 12.24
C LYS A 87 10.50 4.67 11.75
N GLU A 88 11.24 5.43 12.41
CA GLU A 88 11.46 6.78 11.96
C GLU A 88 12.90 7.12 12.01
#